data_04b09a20022bbaa84becdf1c507c1c0d
#
_entry.id   04b09a20022bbaa84becdf1c507c1c0d
#
_cell.length_a   1.000
_cell.length_b   1.000
_cell.length_c   1.000
_cell.angle_alpha   90.00
_cell.angle_beta   90.00
_cell.angle_gamma   90.00
#
_symmetry.space_group_name_H-M   'P 1'
#
loop_
_entity.id
_entity.type
_entity.pdbx_description
1 polymer ?
#
loop_
_entity_poly.entity_id
_entity_poly.type
_entity_poly.pdbx_seq_one_letter_code
_entity_poly.pdbx_strand_id
1 'polypeptide(L)'
;MNLTPWLEDIERRINPEEEKAIYEAWKQFALGQVPEGVSFTPPSRTPVRTDLEWKHININDAVADEDLMILSQLERCHAALCGSGNTMMNMRPNYGVGIISSMFGAKKFIMPYEMDTLPNVYALEGGEEAIQRLVDSPAPTLMEGYGEHVFSIGEKFAEIRRKYPKIGKYIRFDNPDAQGPIDNCELLWGSDMFYVFYDDPDLLHALLERVTDTIGRFIRKWQNYIPDEDGLVSYFGRLAKGNIVIRNDSAMNLSPELFSEFIQPYDTKLLATLGGGAVHFCGRGEHFAELLAKTPLLSAVDMSQPHLNDMAKMLSALPDQGINLFVPRGPFSLEGHAVHRINAY
;
A
#
# COMPACT_ATOMS: atom_id res chain seq x y z
N MET A 1 0.19 26.63 4.77
CA MET A 1 -0.30 26.63 6.19
C MET A 1 0.87 26.43 7.15
N ASN A 2 0.80 26.88 8.42
CA ASN A 2 1.87 26.59 9.41
C ASN A 2 1.51 25.31 10.17
N LEU A 3 2.22 24.21 9.89
CA LEU A 3 2.00 22.89 10.51
C LEU A 3 2.68 22.73 11.88
N THR A 4 3.53 23.68 12.29
CA THR A 4 4.36 23.60 13.51
C THR A 4 3.58 23.20 14.77
N PRO A 5 2.39 23.75 15.08
CA PRO A 5 1.69 23.37 16.32
C PRO A 5 1.32 21.89 16.40
N TRP A 6 0.87 21.31 15.29
CA TRP A 6 0.48 19.87 15.22
C TRP A 6 1.69 18.93 15.22
N LEU A 7 2.76 19.34 14.52
CA LEU A 7 4.01 18.59 14.54
C LEU A 7 4.65 18.55 15.93
N GLU A 8 4.70 19.69 16.63
CA GLU A 8 5.21 19.77 18.01
C GLU A 8 4.33 18.97 18.99
N ASP A 9 3.01 18.96 18.79
CA ASP A 9 2.10 18.17 19.62
C ASP A 9 2.35 16.67 19.46
N ILE A 10 2.48 16.17 18.23
CA ILE A 10 2.84 14.76 17.95
C ILE A 10 4.21 14.44 18.52
N GLU A 11 5.23 15.26 18.21
CA GLU A 11 6.61 15.06 18.66
C GLU A 11 6.71 14.94 20.18
N ARG A 12 5.96 15.79 20.92
CA ARG A 12 5.92 15.78 22.38
C ARG A 12 5.29 14.51 22.96
N ARG A 13 4.20 14.02 22.35
CA ARG A 13 3.40 12.91 22.84
C ARG A 13 3.97 11.53 22.53
N ILE A 14 4.83 11.40 21.54
CA ILE A 14 5.50 10.12 21.23
C ILE A 14 6.32 9.65 22.44
N ASN A 15 6.00 8.45 22.94
CA ASN A 15 6.79 7.74 23.94
C ASN A 15 7.80 6.81 23.24
N PRO A 16 9.11 7.12 23.30
CA PRO A 16 10.14 6.36 22.60
C PRO A 16 10.24 4.87 23.01
N GLU A 17 9.98 4.56 24.26
CA GLU A 17 10.07 3.18 24.79
C GLU A 17 8.92 2.32 24.22
N GLU A 18 7.70 2.84 24.23
CA GLU A 18 6.53 2.15 23.68
C GLU A 18 6.63 1.96 22.18
N GLU A 19 6.98 3.03 21.44
CA GLU A 19 7.10 2.96 19.97
C GLU A 19 8.23 2.02 19.53
N LYS A 20 9.34 1.98 20.28
CA LYS A 20 10.41 1.01 20.04
C LYS A 20 9.92 -0.42 20.27
N ALA A 21 9.17 -0.67 21.34
CA ALA A 21 8.64 -2.00 21.63
C ALA A 21 7.66 -2.48 20.56
N ILE A 22 6.78 -1.58 20.08
CA ILE A 22 5.87 -1.85 18.97
C ILE A 22 6.66 -2.16 17.69
N TYR A 23 7.63 -1.33 17.33
CA TYR A 23 8.47 -1.53 16.16
C TYR A 23 9.22 -2.87 16.20
N GLU A 24 9.88 -3.20 17.31
CA GLU A 24 10.63 -4.46 17.42
C GLU A 24 9.73 -5.69 17.31
N ALA A 25 8.51 -5.64 17.88
CA ALA A 25 7.54 -6.72 17.71
C ALA A 25 7.14 -6.89 16.24
N TRP A 26 6.79 -5.80 15.55
CA TRP A 26 6.45 -5.83 14.12
C TRP A 26 7.62 -6.27 13.25
N LYS A 27 8.83 -5.85 13.56
CA LYS A 27 10.06 -6.28 12.87
C LYS A 27 10.28 -7.78 13.00
N GLN A 28 10.14 -8.35 14.21
CA GLN A 28 10.23 -9.80 14.42
C GLN A 28 9.18 -10.54 13.60
N PHE A 29 7.94 -10.05 13.56
CA PHE A 29 6.88 -10.64 12.73
C PHE A 29 7.24 -10.55 11.25
N ALA A 30 7.61 -9.38 10.74
CA ALA A 30 7.96 -9.17 9.33
C ALA A 30 9.12 -10.07 8.87
N LEU A 31 10.09 -10.32 9.76
CA LEU A 31 11.24 -11.18 9.49
C LEU A 31 10.97 -12.68 9.77
N GLY A 32 9.75 -13.03 10.20
CA GLY A 32 9.38 -14.40 10.53
C GLY A 32 10.11 -14.98 11.75
N GLN A 33 10.44 -14.11 12.72
CA GLN A 33 11.18 -14.46 13.93
C GLN A 33 10.28 -14.68 15.16
N VAL A 34 8.95 -14.57 14.99
CA VAL A 34 8.01 -14.97 16.03
C VAL A 34 8.13 -16.48 16.23
N PRO A 35 8.31 -16.97 17.48
CA PRO A 35 8.48 -18.41 17.73
C PRO A 35 7.29 -19.23 17.23
N GLU A 36 7.56 -20.42 16.72
CA GLU A 36 6.54 -21.36 16.26
C GLU A 36 5.52 -21.64 17.36
N GLY A 37 4.24 -21.69 17.01
CA GLY A 37 3.13 -21.90 17.97
C GLY A 37 2.75 -20.69 18.81
N VAL A 38 3.49 -19.59 18.73
CA VAL A 38 3.17 -18.35 19.46
C VAL A 38 2.34 -17.42 18.58
N SER A 39 1.14 -17.08 19.03
CA SER A 39 0.31 -16.08 18.33
C SER A 39 0.94 -14.70 18.41
N PHE A 40 1.06 -14.03 17.26
CA PHE A 40 1.61 -12.68 17.19
C PHE A 40 0.67 -11.66 17.81
N THR A 41 1.14 -10.96 18.83
CA THR A 41 0.41 -9.89 19.51
C THR A 41 1.40 -8.77 19.87
N PRO A 42 1.47 -7.68 19.08
CA PRO A 42 2.34 -6.56 19.41
C PRO A 42 1.82 -5.79 20.63
N PRO A 43 2.72 -5.14 21.42
CA PRO A 43 2.31 -4.33 22.56
C PRO A 43 1.46 -3.14 22.14
N SER A 44 0.57 -2.71 23.02
CA SER A 44 -0.32 -1.55 22.80
C SER A 44 0.27 -0.29 23.39
N ARG A 45 -0.08 0.87 22.82
CA ARG A 45 0.25 2.21 23.35
C ARG A 45 -0.57 2.52 24.59
N THR A 46 0.02 3.31 25.46
CA THR A 46 -0.72 4.06 26.48
C THR A 46 -1.32 5.31 25.87
N PRO A 47 -2.66 5.51 25.94
CA PRO A 47 -3.28 6.68 25.33
C PRO A 47 -2.78 8.00 25.95
N VAL A 48 -2.38 8.94 25.12
CA VAL A 48 -1.93 10.29 25.51
C VAL A 48 -2.80 11.33 24.82
N ARG A 49 -3.59 12.07 25.63
CA ARG A 49 -4.47 13.15 25.13
C ARG A 49 -3.73 14.48 25.01
N THR A 50 -4.35 15.43 24.34
CA THR A 50 -3.88 16.81 24.18
C THR A 50 -5.06 17.76 24.24
N ASP A 51 -4.78 19.02 24.60
CA ASP A 51 -5.75 20.12 24.54
C ASP A 51 -5.70 20.85 23.18
N LEU A 52 -4.76 20.50 22.30
CA LEU A 52 -4.70 21.04 20.94
C LEU A 52 -5.93 20.56 20.16
N GLU A 53 -6.62 21.50 19.52
CA GLU A 53 -7.75 21.19 18.65
C GLU A 53 -7.26 20.53 17.36
N TRP A 54 -7.74 19.32 17.11
CA TRP A 54 -7.54 18.56 15.87
C TRP A 54 -8.88 18.52 15.14
N LYS A 55 -8.88 19.10 13.93
CA LYS A 55 -10.06 19.10 13.07
C LYS A 55 -9.90 18.09 11.97
N HIS A 56 -10.97 17.40 11.66
CA HIS A 56 -11.03 16.54 10.48
C HIS A 56 -10.79 17.40 9.22
N ILE A 57 -9.93 16.89 8.34
CA ILE A 57 -9.64 17.51 7.04
C ILE A 57 -10.36 16.69 5.97
N ASN A 58 -11.29 17.31 5.27
CA ASN A 58 -11.97 16.69 4.14
C ASN A 58 -10.95 16.28 3.07
N ILE A 59 -11.15 15.11 2.48
CA ILE A 59 -10.22 14.55 1.50
C ILE A 59 -10.05 15.47 0.29
N ASN A 60 -11.10 16.14 -0.17
CA ASN A 60 -11.00 17.07 -1.29
C ASN A 60 -10.09 18.25 -0.98
N ASP A 61 -10.13 18.76 0.25
CA ASP A 61 -9.24 19.83 0.71
C ASP A 61 -7.79 19.33 0.82
N ALA A 62 -7.60 18.11 1.35
CA ALA A 62 -6.29 17.47 1.44
C ALA A 62 -5.67 17.23 0.06
N VAL A 63 -6.46 16.83 -0.92
CA VAL A 63 -5.99 16.61 -2.32
C VAL A 63 -5.64 17.94 -3.01
N ALA A 64 -6.30 19.04 -2.64
CA ALA A 64 -6.10 20.35 -3.23
C ALA A 64 -4.92 21.14 -2.61
N ASP A 65 -4.53 20.84 -1.36
CA ASP A 65 -3.48 21.55 -0.62
C ASP A 65 -2.56 20.54 0.09
N GLU A 66 -1.26 20.59 -0.22
CA GLU A 66 -0.26 19.67 0.32
C GLU A 66 -0.06 19.79 1.84
N ASP A 67 -0.22 20.99 2.42
CA ASP A 67 -0.12 21.16 3.86
C ASP A 67 -1.35 20.56 4.56
N LEU A 68 -2.55 20.68 3.96
CA LEU A 68 -3.76 20.00 4.43
C LEU A 68 -3.64 18.48 4.26
N MET A 69 -3.01 17.99 3.17
CA MET A 69 -2.69 16.58 3.02
C MET A 69 -1.81 16.08 4.18
N ILE A 70 -0.75 16.79 4.50
CA ILE A 70 0.14 16.43 5.61
C ILE A 70 -0.62 16.47 6.93
N LEU A 71 -1.46 17.49 7.16
CA LEU A 71 -2.25 17.61 8.38
C LEU A 71 -3.25 16.46 8.53
N SER A 72 -3.90 16.03 7.45
CA SER A 72 -4.79 14.85 7.45
C SER A 72 -4.07 13.55 7.84
N GLN A 73 -2.81 13.41 7.45
CA GLN A 73 -2.00 12.26 7.85
C GLN A 73 -1.51 12.36 9.31
N LEU A 74 -1.20 13.58 9.78
CA LEU A 74 -0.89 13.83 11.19
C LEU A 74 -2.10 13.58 12.10
N GLU A 75 -3.32 13.86 11.64
CA GLU A 75 -4.56 13.55 12.36
C GLU A 75 -4.68 12.04 12.65
N ARG A 76 -4.30 11.19 11.69
CA ARG A 76 -4.25 9.73 11.91
C ARG A 76 -3.24 9.34 12.98
N CYS A 77 -2.07 9.98 13.00
CA CYS A 77 -1.08 9.77 14.06
C CYS A 77 -1.59 10.27 15.41
N HIS A 78 -2.30 11.41 15.42
CA HIS A 78 -3.00 11.92 16.60
C HIS A 78 -4.01 10.90 17.14
N ALA A 79 -4.87 10.35 16.29
CA ALA A 79 -5.86 9.34 16.67
C ALA A 79 -5.18 8.09 17.25
N ALA A 80 -4.06 7.64 16.66
CA ALA A 80 -3.28 6.52 17.17
C ALA A 80 -2.70 6.80 18.57
N LEU A 81 -2.21 8.02 18.84
CA LEU A 81 -1.70 8.43 20.15
C LEU A 81 -2.80 8.60 21.20
N CYS A 82 -4.04 8.93 20.79
CA CYS A 82 -5.20 8.98 21.68
C CYS A 82 -5.81 7.62 21.99
N GLY A 83 -5.47 6.60 21.22
CA GLY A 83 -5.94 5.23 21.34
C GLY A 83 -4.91 4.28 21.96
N SER A 84 -5.34 3.04 22.20
CA SER A 84 -4.49 1.93 22.64
C SER A 84 -4.05 1.02 21.50
N GLY A 85 -3.84 1.58 20.30
CA GLY A 85 -3.44 0.83 19.12
C GLY A 85 -2.05 0.21 19.23
N ASN A 86 -1.79 -0.80 18.42
CA ASN A 86 -0.56 -1.60 18.42
C ASN A 86 0.11 -1.70 17.05
N THR A 87 -0.33 -0.90 16.09
CA THR A 87 0.32 -0.74 14.77
C THR A 87 1.28 0.44 14.80
N MET A 88 2.26 0.48 13.91
CA MET A 88 3.12 1.65 13.72
C MET A 88 2.27 2.87 13.31
N MET A 89 2.60 4.05 13.81
CA MET A 89 2.08 5.28 13.21
C MET A 89 2.68 5.44 11.81
N ASN A 90 1.86 5.92 10.87
CA ASN A 90 2.30 6.08 9.49
C ASN A 90 1.65 7.28 8.79
N MET A 91 2.37 7.82 7.82
CA MET A 91 1.94 8.91 6.94
C MET A 91 2.26 8.54 5.49
N ARG A 92 1.42 8.97 4.54
CA ARG A 92 1.70 8.80 3.10
C ARG A 92 1.08 9.95 2.29
N PRO A 93 1.61 10.27 1.09
CA PRO A 93 0.85 11.07 0.13
C PRO A 93 -0.38 10.29 -0.32
N ASN A 94 -1.58 10.78 -0.02
CA ASN A 94 -2.81 10.01 -0.17
C ASN A 94 -3.70 10.58 -1.28
N TYR A 95 -3.26 10.44 -2.52
CA TYR A 95 -3.96 10.89 -3.74
C TYR A 95 -4.86 9.83 -4.39
N GLY A 96 -5.23 8.78 -3.64
CA GLY A 96 -6.07 7.69 -4.14
C GLY A 96 -5.32 6.72 -5.07
N VAL A 97 -6.09 5.88 -5.74
CA VAL A 97 -5.58 4.78 -6.57
C VAL A 97 -5.00 5.22 -7.91
N GLY A 98 -5.31 6.43 -8.36
CA GLY A 98 -4.98 6.93 -9.70
C GLY A 98 -3.59 7.59 -9.85
N ILE A 99 -2.67 7.44 -8.90
CA ILE A 99 -1.35 8.12 -8.96
C ILE A 99 -0.59 7.75 -10.22
N ILE A 100 -0.36 6.47 -10.46
CA ILE A 100 0.39 5.98 -11.62
C ILE A 100 -0.39 6.22 -12.91
N SER A 101 -1.67 5.87 -12.94
CA SER A 101 -2.52 6.03 -14.13
C SER A 101 -2.62 7.50 -14.57
N SER A 102 -2.59 8.46 -13.63
CA SER A 102 -2.57 9.90 -13.97
C SER A 102 -1.29 10.34 -14.69
N MET A 103 -0.16 9.67 -14.46
CA MET A 103 1.09 9.95 -15.19
C MET A 103 1.00 9.54 -16.67
N PHE A 104 0.16 8.56 -16.98
CA PHE A 104 -0.17 8.15 -18.34
C PHE A 104 -1.26 9.01 -19.02
N GLY A 105 -1.72 10.06 -18.35
CA GLY A 105 -2.70 11.00 -18.89
C GLY A 105 -4.16 10.70 -18.52
N ALA A 106 -4.42 9.70 -17.65
CA ALA A 106 -5.77 9.47 -17.14
C ALA A 106 -6.27 10.70 -16.35
N LYS A 107 -7.47 11.18 -16.70
CA LYS A 107 -8.07 12.38 -16.10
C LYS A 107 -8.47 12.09 -14.67
N LYS A 108 -8.11 12.99 -13.74
CA LYS A 108 -8.46 12.90 -12.33
C LYS A 108 -9.98 13.05 -12.14
N PHE A 109 -10.55 12.18 -11.33
CA PHE A 109 -11.95 12.23 -10.91
C PHE A 109 -12.02 12.50 -9.40
N ILE A 110 -12.38 13.74 -9.06
CA ILE A 110 -12.59 14.15 -7.67
C ILE A 110 -14.02 13.83 -7.28
N MET A 111 -14.19 13.07 -6.19
CA MET A 111 -15.50 12.70 -5.68
C MET A 111 -16.24 13.93 -5.12
N PRO A 112 -17.60 13.92 -5.09
CA PRO A 112 -18.37 14.98 -4.43
C PRO A 112 -17.88 15.24 -2.99
N TYR A 113 -17.83 16.53 -2.58
CA TYR A 113 -17.26 16.94 -1.29
C TYR A 113 -17.88 16.21 -0.09
N GLU A 114 -19.19 15.95 -0.16
CA GLU A 114 -19.97 15.31 0.90
C GLU A 114 -19.65 13.84 1.08
N MET A 115 -19.01 13.20 0.09
CA MET A 115 -18.60 11.80 0.18
C MET A 115 -17.33 11.60 1.00
N ASP A 116 -16.51 12.64 1.12
CA ASP A 116 -15.25 12.62 1.87
C ASP A 116 -14.42 11.35 1.60
N THR A 117 -14.21 11.06 0.32
CA THR A 117 -13.51 9.86 -0.13
C THR A 117 -12.46 10.18 -1.19
N LEU A 118 -11.48 9.28 -1.32
CA LEU A 118 -10.32 9.46 -2.19
C LEU A 118 -10.73 9.63 -3.66
N PRO A 119 -9.97 10.45 -4.42
CA PRO A 119 -10.17 10.59 -5.86
C PRO A 119 -9.85 9.29 -6.61
N ASN A 120 -10.39 9.21 -7.81
CA ASN A 120 -10.09 8.17 -8.77
C ASN A 120 -9.64 8.81 -10.09
N VAL A 121 -9.54 8.04 -11.16
CA VAL A 121 -9.30 8.49 -12.53
C VAL A 121 -10.36 7.95 -13.47
N TYR A 122 -10.58 8.64 -14.57
CA TYR A 122 -11.31 8.10 -15.71
C TYR A 122 -10.37 7.25 -16.57
N ALA A 123 -10.87 6.16 -17.14
CA ALA A 123 -10.16 5.43 -18.17
C ALA A 123 -9.85 6.35 -19.38
N LEU A 124 -8.83 5.99 -20.14
CA LEU A 124 -8.45 6.73 -21.34
C LEU A 124 -9.55 6.67 -22.40
N GLU A 125 -9.89 7.82 -22.98
CA GLU A 125 -10.86 7.88 -24.07
C GLU A 125 -10.26 7.28 -25.35
N GLY A 126 -10.98 6.40 -26.03
CA GLY A 126 -10.58 5.78 -27.29
C GLY A 126 -10.17 4.30 -27.18
N GLY A 127 -10.41 3.66 -26.03
CA GLY A 127 -10.26 2.21 -25.87
C GLY A 127 -8.91 1.67 -26.33
N GLU A 128 -8.92 0.57 -27.06
CA GLU A 128 -7.72 -0.13 -27.56
C GLU A 128 -6.76 0.77 -28.34
N GLU A 129 -7.25 1.66 -29.21
CA GLU A 129 -6.40 2.60 -29.95
C GLU A 129 -5.65 3.58 -29.02
N ALA A 130 -6.27 3.99 -27.90
CA ALA A 130 -5.62 4.85 -26.93
C ALA A 130 -4.51 4.10 -26.20
N ILE A 131 -4.74 2.85 -25.86
CA ILE A 131 -3.75 1.98 -25.24
C ILE A 131 -2.59 1.69 -26.17
N GLN A 132 -2.88 1.39 -27.47
CA GLN A 132 -1.83 1.21 -28.47
C GLN A 132 -0.94 2.45 -28.58
N ARG A 133 -1.54 3.64 -28.67
CA ARG A 133 -0.77 4.91 -28.69
C ARG A 133 0.08 5.09 -27.44
N LEU A 134 -0.44 4.71 -26.25
CA LEU A 134 0.28 4.78 -25.00
C LEU A 134 1.50 3.84 -25.01
N VAL A 135 1.31 2.60 -25.45
CA VAL A 135 2.39 1.60 -25.54
C VAL A 135 3.47 2.04 -26.51
N ASP A 136 3.11 2.62 -27.66
CA ASP A 136 4.04 3.11 -28.68
C ASP A 136 4.76 4.41 -28.30
N SER A 137 4.23 5.15 -27.30
CA SER A 137 4.79 6.42 -26.85
C SER A 137 5.99 6.21 -25.91
N PRO A 138 6.86 7.21 -25.71
CA PRO A 138 7.87 7.18 -24.65
C PRO A 138 7.25 6.95 -23.27
N ALA A 139 8.03 6.37 -22.35
CA ALA A 139 7.57 6.22 -20.96
C ALA A 139 7.22 7.59 -20.34
N PRO A 140 6.14 7.70 -19.55
CA PRO A 140 5.72 8.96 -18.97
C PRO A 140 6.78 9.54 -18.04
N THR A 141 6.80 10.86 -17.87
CA THR A 141 7.59 11.47 -16.82
C THR A 141 6.91 11.21 -15.47
N LEU A 142 7.73 11.02 -14.43
CA LEU A 142 7.19 10.76 -13.08
C LEU A 142 6.64 12.03 -12.40
N MET A 143 6.72 13.18 -13.06
CA MET A 143 6.23 14.47 -12.54
C MET A 143 4.85 14.84 -13.12
N GLU A 144 4.30 14.04 -14.01
CA GLU A 144 2.95 14.25 -14.55
C GLU A 144 1.86 13.78 -13.58
N GLY A 145 0.64 14.19 -13.84
CA GLY A 145 -0.53 13.79 -13.05
C GLY A 145 -0.43 14.19 -11.58
N TYR A 146 -0.45 13.21 -10.68
CA TYR A 146 -0.22 13.40 -9.25
C TYR A 146 1.27 13.36 -8.86
N GLY A 147 2.16 13.03 -9.78
CA GLY A 147 3.57 12.79 -9.48
C GLY A 147 4.28 13.98 -8.88
N GLU A 148 4.08 15.20 -9.41
CA GLU A 148 4.65 16.43 -8.86
C GLU A 148 4.26 16.62 -7.38
N HIS A 149 2.97 16.51 -7.06
CA HIS A 149 2.46 16.64 -5.69
C HIS A 149 3.02 15.57 -4.75
N VAL A 150 3.08 14.32 -5.21
CA VAL A 150 3.64 13.21 -4.42
C VAL A 150 5.09 13.49 -4.03
N PHE A 151 5.92 13.90 -4.99
CA PHE A 151 7.34 14.15 -4.70
C PHE A 151 7.56 15.45 -3.92
N SER A 152 6.73 16.48 -4.12
CA SER A 152 6.72 17.69 -3.28
C SER A 152 6.42 17.34 -1.80
N ILE A 153 5.43 16.48 -1.55
CA ILE A 153 5.16 15.97 -0.19
C ILE A 153 6.34 15.14 0.33
N GLY A 154 7.00 14.37 -0.53
CA GLY A 154 8.23 13.63 -0.16
C GLY A 154 9.33 14.54 0.37
N GLU A 155 9.56 15.70 -0.26
CA GLU A 155 10.50 16.72 0.21
C GLU A 155 10.10 17.27 1.58
N LYS A 156 8.80 17.60 1.76
CA LYS A 156 8.25 18.08 3.04
C LYS A 156 8.38 16.99 4.13
N PHE A 157 8.12 15.74 3.81
CA PHE A 157 8.31 14.62 4.74
C PHE A 157 9.78 14.45 5.15
N ALA A 158 10.72 14.54 4.21
CA ALA A 158 12.15 14.49 4.50
C ALA A 158 12.59 15.65 5.43
N GLU A 159 11.99 16.84 5.26
CA GLU A 159 12.22 17.99 6.16
C GLU A 159 11.64 17.73 7.56
N ILE A 160 10.41 17.24 7.66
CA ILE A 160 9.75 16.90 8.92
C ILE A 160 10.60 15.87 9.69
N ARG A 161 11.07 14.79 9.02
CA ARG A 161 11.93 13.77 9.64
C ARG A 161 13.19 14.37 10.26
N ARG A 162 13.81 15.33 9.59
CA ARG A 162 15.05 15.99 10.10
C ARG A 162 14.77 16.92 11.27
N LYS A 163 13.66 17.66 11.24
CA LYS A 163 13.32 18.68 12.23
C LYS A 163 12.72 18.10 13.50
N TYR A 164 11.99 16.98 13.39
CA TYR A 164 11.26 16.33 14.48
C TYR A 164 11.78 14.89 14.66
N PRO A 165 12.78 14.69 15.54
CA PRO A 165 13.52 13.41 15.61
C PRO A 165 12.67 12.23 16.08
N LYS A 166 11.65 12.40 16.93
CA LYS A 166 10.77 11.30 17.31
C LYS A 166 9.80 10.97 16.18
N ILE A 167 9.22 11.96 15.50
CA ILE A 167 8.44 11.76 14.27
C ILE A 167 9.29 11.02 13.25
N GLY A 168 10.50 11.49 12.98
CA GLY A 168 11.40 10.89 12.01
C GLY A 168 11.79 9.44 12.32
N LYS A 169 11.79 9.06 13.60
CA LYS A 169 12.19 7.72 14.05
C LYS A 169 11.02 6.76 14.24
N TYR A 170 9.86 7.24 14.68
CA TYR A 170 8.76 6.38 15.15
C TYR A 170 7.50 6.46 14.29
N ILE A 171 7.45 7.36 13.31
CA ILE A 171 6.39 7.40 12.28
C ILE A 171 6.97 6.88 10.97
N ARG A 172 6.33 5.87 10.39
CA ARG A 172 6.67 5.38 9.05
C ARG A 172 6.12 6.33 8.00
N PHE A 173 6.95 6.60 7.00
CA PHE A 173 6.52 7.36 5.82
C PHE A 173 6.32 6.36 4.69
N ASP A 174 5.08 5.88 4.57
CA ASP A 174 4.72 4.80 3.66
C ASP A 174 4.84 5.20 2.18
N ASN A 175 5.00 4.21 1.33
CA ASN A 175 4.91 4.41 -0.11
C ASN A 175 3.56 5.00 -0.50
N PRO A 176 3.52 5.94 -1.48
CA PRO A 176 2.28 6.36 -2.11
C PRO A 176 1.52 5.16 -2.68
N ASP A 177 0.22 5.29 -2.84
CA ASP A 177 -0.63 4.25 -3.41
C ASP A 177 -0.36 4.09 -4.91
N ALA A 178 0.57 3.21 -5.26
CA ALA A 178 0.96 2.97 -6.64
C ALA A 178 0.08 1.94 -7.36
N GLN A 179 -0.80 1.25 -6.65
CA GLN A 179 -1.53 0.07 -7.13
C GLN A 179 -0.58 -1.01 -7.72
N GLY A 180 -1.11 -2.13 -8.16
CA GLY A 180 -0.36 -3.14 -8.90
C GLY A 180 -0.41 -2.90 -10.40
N PRO A 181 0.39 -3.66 -11.19
CA PRO A 181 0.38 -3.53 -12.63
C PRO A 181 -0.99 -3.75 -13.26
N ILE A 182 -1.69 -4.81 -12.85
CA ILE A 182 -3.00 -5.15 -13.41
C ILE A 182 -4.08 -4.12 -13.06
N ASP A 183 -4.09 -3.60 -11.82
CA ASP A 183 -5.05 -2.59 -11.39
C ASP A 183 -4.85 -1.27 -12.15
N ASN A 184 -3.60 -0.88 -12.40
CA ASN A 184 -3.33 0.27 -13.24
C ASN A 184 -3.74 0.06 -14.71
N CYS A 185 -3.63 -1.16 -15.24
CA CYS A 185 -4.14 -1.47 -16.57
C CYS A 185 -5.67 -1.32 -16.63
N GLU A 186 -6.39 -1.80 -15.60
CA GLU A 186 -7.84 -1.59 -15.50
C GLU A 186 -8.19 -0.10 -15.37
N LEU A 187 -7.47 0.66 -14.56
CA LEU A 187 -7.67 2.10 -14.42
C LEU A 187 -7.44 2.87 -15.73
N LEU A 188 -6.52 2.42 -16.57
CA LEU A 188 -6.21 3.04 -17.87
C LEU A 188 -7.17 2.62 -18.96
N TRP A 189 -7.57 1.35 -19.01
CA TRP A 189 -8.40 0.77 -20.06
C TRP A 189 -9.90 0.83 -19.76
N GLY A 190 -10.24 0.70 -18.49
CA GLY A 190 -11.61 0.48 -18.03
C GLY A 190 -12.00 -1.00 -18.08
N SER A 191 -13.29 -1.26 -17.88
CA SER A 191 -13.83 -2.63 -17.81
C SER A 191 -13.66 -3.44 -19.09
N ASP A 192 -13.43 -2.80 -20.24
CA ASP A 192 -13.20 -3.50 -21.51
C ASP A 192 -11.89 -4.28 -21.50
N MET A 193 -10.96 -3.98 -20.59
CA MET A 193 -9.74 -4.75 -20.37
C MET A 193 -10.03 -6.25 -20.19
N PHE A 194 -11.16 -6.62 -19.56
CA PHE A 194 -11.47 -8.02 -19.31
C PHE A 194 -11.76 -8.86 -20.57
N TYR A 195 -12.05 -8.22 -21.72
CA TYR A 195 -12.15 -8.91 -23.01
C TYR A 195 -10.78 -9.11 -23.65
N VAL A 196 -9.85 -8.17 -23.40
CA VAL A 196 -8.55 -8.11 -24.06
C VAL A 196 -7.63 -9.27 -23.69
N PHE A 197 -7.83 -9.90 -22.54
CA PHE A 197 -7.13 -11.15 -22.16
C PHE A 197 -7.21 -12.24 -23.24
N TYR A 198 -8.28 -12.22 -24.06
CA TYR A 198 -8.55 -13.20 -25.11
C TYR A 198 -8.44 -12.58 -26.51
N ASP A 199 -8.77 -11.31 -26.67
CA ASP A 199 -8.87 -10.66 -27.99
C ASP A 199 -7.50 -10.13 -28.46
N ASP A 200 -6.71 -9.52 -27.56
CA ASP A 200 -5.35 -9.01 -27.85
C ASP A 200 -4.43 -9.11 -26.61
N PRO A 201 -4.04 -10.33 -26.19
CA PRO A 201 -3.17 -10.54 -25.05
C PRO A 201 -1.79 -9.86 -25.20
N ASP A 202 -1.28 -9.73 -26.42
CA ASP A 202 0.02 -9.12 -26.69
C ASP A 202 0.02 -7.62 -26.33
N LEU A 203 -1.05 -6.90 -26.67
CA LEU A 203 -1.21 -5.50 -26.31
C LEU A 203 -1.34 -5.32 -24.78
N LEU A 204 -2.07 -6.23 -24.10
CA LEU A 204 -2.17 -6.21 -22.65
C LEU A 204 -0.80 -6.47 -21.98
N HIS A 205 -0.03 -7.43 -22.48
CA HIS A 205 1.33 -7.67 -22.01
C HIS A 205 2.24 -6.45 -22.20
N ALA A 206 2.14 -5.77 -23.33
CA ALA A 206 2.90 -4.56 -23.59
C ALA A 206 2.54 -3.41 -22.63
N LEU A 207 1.24 -3.25 -22.32
CA LEU A 207 0.78 -2.29 -21.33
C LEU A 207 1.27 -2.64 -19.91
N LEU A 208 1.12 -3.90 -19.49
CA LEU A 208 1.58 -4.40 -18.20
C LEU A 208 3.08 -4.16 -18.00
N GLU A 209 3.89 -4.42 -19.02
CA GLU A 209 5.32 -4.15 -19.01
C GLU A 209 5.62 -2.66 -18.79
N ARG A 210 4.93 -1.80 -19.52
CA ARG A 210 5.08 -0.33 -19.41
C ARG A 210 4.69 0.20 -18.04
N VAL A 211 3.59 -0.27 -17.51
CA VAL A 211 3.10 0.10 -16.18
C VAL A 211 4.05 -0.39 -15.09
N THR A 212 4.48 -1.65 -15.17
CA THR A 212 5.44 -2.26 -14.23
C THR A 212 6.74 -1.46 -14.13
N ASP A 213 7.33 -1.10 -15.26
CA ASP A 213 8.54 -0.29 -15.30
C ASP A 213 8.32 1.12 -14.70
N THR A 214 7.15 1.70 -14.94
CA THR A 214 6.82 3.02 -14.37
C THR A 214 6.65 2.96 -12.87
N ILE A 215 5.96 1.94 -12.32
CA ILE A 215 5.84 1.72 -10.88
C ILE A 215 7.23 1.53 -10.26
N GLY A 216 8.08 0.70 -10.85
CA GLY A 216 9.44 0.46 -10.37
C GLY A 216 10.28 1.74 -10.30
N ARG A 217 10.23 2.58 -11.34
CA ARG A 217 10.90 3.89 -11.37
C ARG A 217 10.33 4.85 -10.33
N PHE A 218 9.01 4.87 -10.17
CA PHE A 218 8.29 5.73 -9.25
C PHE A 218 8.66 5.42 -7.79
N ILE A 219 8.61 4.16 -7.37
CA ILE A 219 8.95 3.75 -6.01
C ILE A 219 10.45 4.02 -5.72
N ARG A 220 11.35 3.72 -6.66
CA ARG A 220 12.79 4.06 -6.50
C ARG A 220 13.02 5.56 -6.33
N LYS A 221 12.29 6.41 -7.09
CA LYS A 221 12.38 7.85 -6.92
C LYS A 221 11.84 8.29 -5.56
N TRP A 222 10.71 7.71 -5.10
CA TRP A 222 10.16 7.96 -3.76
C TRP A 222 11.17 7.64 -2.66
N GLN A 223 11.87 6.50 -2.77
CA GLN A 223 12.89 6.08 -1.80
C GLN A 223 14.09 7.05 -1.70
N ASN A 224 14.34 7.91 -2.69
CA ASN A 224 15.35 8.96 -2.55
C ASN A 224 14.93 10.06 -1.57
N TYR A 225 13.64 10.27 -1.37
CA TYR A 225 13.12 11.24 -0.39
C TYR A 225 12.94 10.57 0.98
N ILE A 226 12.42 9.37 1.00
CA ILE A 226 12.06 8.60 2.19
C ILE A 226 12.68 7.19 2.08
N PRO A 227 13.97 7.06 2.34
CA PRO A 227 14.64 5.75 2.26
C PRO A 227 14.13 4.81 3.36
N ASP A 228 13.86 3.57 2.98
CA ASP A 228 13.62 2.45 3.90
C ASP A 228 14.97 1.89 4.35
N GLU A 229 15.43 2.33 5.53
CA GLU A 229 16.77 1.98 6.05
C GLU A 229 16.84 0.55 6.61
N ASP A 230 15.67 -0.06 6.91
CA ASP A 230 15.57 -1.37 7.56
C ASP A 230 15.13 -2.50 6.62
N GLY A 231 14.84 -2.21 5.35
CA GLY A 231 14.34 -3.18 4.38
C GLY A 231 12.94 -3.72 4.73
N LEU A 232 12.13 -2.91 5.42
CA LEU A 232 10.77 -3.22 5.82
C LEU A 232 9.81 -2.18 5.25
N VAL A 233 8.81 -2.62 4.51
CA VAL A 233 7.72 -1.77 4.03
C VAL A 233 6.57 -1.76 5.03
N SER A 234 5.96 -0.59 5.22
CA SER A 234 4.76 -0.43 6.04
C SER A 234 3.51 -0.39 5.17
N TYR A 235 2.45 -1.04 5.66
CA TYR A 235 1.11 -0.97 5.10
C TYR A 235 0.09 -0.79 6.23
N PHE A 236 -0.49 0.38 6.31
CA PHE A 236 -1.35 0.78 7.43
C PHE A 236 -0.72 0.51 8.82
N GLY A 237 0.58 0.76 8.93
CA GLY A 237 1.34 0.59 10.17
C GLY A 237 1.68 -0.86 10.53
N ARG A 238 1.42 -1.83 9.66
CA ARG A 238 1.89 -3.22 9.76
C ARG A 238 3.15 -3.37 8.90
N LEU A 239 4.14 -4.12 9.36
CA LEU A 239 5.41 -4.27 8.64
C LEU A 239 5.49 -5.59 7.91
N ALA A 240 5.99 -5.54 6.67
CA ALA A 240 6.40 -6.68 5.86
C ALA A 240 7.84 -6.51 5.39
N LYS A 241 8.55 -7.62 5.15
CA LYS A 241 9.91 -7.59 4.59
C LYS A 241 9.87 -7.19 3.12
N GLY A 242 10.71 -6.23 2.74
CA GLY A 242 10.84 -5.69 1.38
C GLY A 242 10.46 -4.21 1.30
N ASN A 243 10.27 -3.70 0.08
CA ASN A 243 10.17 -2.28 -0.18
C ASN A 243 8.91 -1.85 -0.95
N ILE A 244 7.99 -2.77 -1.25
CA ILE A 244 6.73 -2.46 -1.92
C ILE A 244 5.58 -3.28 -1.35
N VAL A 245 4.38 -2.69 -1.37
CA VAL A 245 3.11 -3.42 -1.27
C VAL A 245 2.37 -3.25 -2.58
N ILE A 246 2.26 -4.32 -3.34
CA ILE A 246 1.54 -4.39 -4.62
C ILE A 246 0.06 -4.59 -4.30
N ARG A 247 -0.85 -3.87 -4.95
CA ARG A 247 -2.29 -4.05 -4.78
C ARG A 247 -2.88 -4.64 -6.06
N ASN A 248 -3.58 -5.76 -5.91
CA ASN A 248 -4.16 -6.54 -7.00
C ASN A 248 -5.65 -6.80 -6.74
N ASP A 249 -6.43 -5.73 -6.60
CA ASP A 249 -7.87 -5.84 -6.35
C ASP A 249 -8.61 -6.44 -7.57
N SER A 250 -8.15 -6.15 -8.80
CA SER A 250 -8.68 -6.72 -10.05
C SER A 250 -8.49 -8.23 -10.16
N ALA A 251 -7.53 -8.82 -9.45
CA ALA A 251 -7.20 -10.24 -9.50
C ALA A 251 -8.37 -11.16 -9.12
N MET A 252 -9.31 -10.67 -8.29
CA MET A 252 -10.50 -11.43 -7.88
C MET A 252 -11.37 -11.87 -9.07
N ASN A 253 -11.29 -11.18 -10.20
CA ASN A 253 -12.06 -11.42 -11.41
C ASN A 253 -11.41 -12.41 -12.38
N LEU A 254 -10.17 -12.85 -12.11
CA LEU A 254 -9.35 -13.63 -13.03
C LEU A 254 -9.26 -15.09 -12.58
N SER A 255 -9.17 -16.00 -13.55
CA SER A 255 -8.88 -17.40 -13.26
C SER A 255 -7.42 -17.58 -12.78
N PRO A 256 -7.07 -18.75 -12.16
CA PRO A 256 -5.67 -19.04 -11.81
C PRO A 256 -4.72 -18.99 -13.00
N GLU A 257 -5.17 -19.40 -14.20
CA GLU A 257 -4.39 -19.37 -15.43
C GLU A 257 -4.09 -17.91 -15.83
N LEU A 258 -5.11 -17.04 -15.86
CA LEU A 258 -4.94 -15.62 -16.16
C LEU A 258 -4.09 -14.92 -15.09
N PHE A 259 -4.24 -15.28 -13.82
CA PHE A 259 -3.36 -14.77 -12.77
C PHE A 259 -1.89 -15.17 -13.04
N SER A 260 -1.65 -16.42 -13.39
CA SER A 260 -0.30 -16.93 -13.67
C SER A 260 0.33 -16.27 -14.90
N GLU A 261 -0.47 -15.89 -15.89
CA GLU A 261 0.01 -15.28 -17.14
C GLU A 261 0.15 -13.76 -17.05
N PHE A 262 -0.86 -13.06 -16.48
CA PHE A 262 -0.97 -11.61 -16.58
C PHE A 262 -0.67 -10.86 -15.26
N ILE A 263 -0.57 -11.54 -14.12
CA ILE A 263 -0.26 -10.89 -12.83
C ILE A 263 1.09 -11.34 -12.29
N GLN A 264 1.26 -12.63 -12.07
CA GLN A 264 2.42 -13.19 -11.37
C GLN A 264 3.78 -12.79 -11.98
N PRO A 265 3.99 -12.75 -13.32
CA PRO A 265 5.26 -12.34 -13.90
C PRO A 265 5.62 -10.88 -13.61
N TYR A 266 4.64 -10.00 -13.64
CA TYR A 266 4.83 -8.55 -13.42
C TYR A 266 5.01 -8.21 -11.96
N ASP A 267 4.29 -8.85 -11.06
CA ASP A 267 4.52 -8.77 -9.62
C ASP A 267 5.91 -9.29 -9.25
N THR A 268 6.30 -10.43 -9.80
CA THR A 268 7.65 -10.99 -9.62
C THR A 268 8.73 -10.02 -10.09
N LYS A 269 8.54 -9.37 -11.24
CA LYS A 269 9.45 -8.35 -11.76
C LYS A 269 9.55 -7.14 -10.82
N LEU A 270 8.43 -6.65 -10.29
CA LEU A 270 8.43 -5.54 -9.32
C LEU A 270 9.12 -5.93 -8.01
N LEU A 271 8.80 -7.09 -7.45
CA LEU A 271 9.42 -7.59 -6.23
C LEU A 271 10.93 -7.76 -6.41
N ALA A 272 11.38 -8.33 -7.54
CA ALA A 272 12.80 -8.46 -7.85
C ALA A 272 13.48 -7.09 -8.02
N THR A 273 12.82 -6.16 -8.69
CA THR A 273 13.34 -4.80 -8.96
C THR A 273 13.53 -4.00 -7.68
N LEU A 274 12.64 -4.20 -6.68
CA LEU A 274 12.58 -3.40 -5.46
C LEU A 274 13.07 -4.15 -4.20
N GLY A 275 13.54 -5.39 -4.34
CA GLY A 275 14.12 -6.16 -3.21
C GLY A 275 13.08 -6.83 -2.32
N GLY A 276 11.92 -7.20 -2.88
CA GLY A 276 10.86 -7.92 -2.19
C GLY A 276 9.73 -7.02 -1.67
N GLY A 277 8.70 -7.66 -1.09
CA GLY A 277 7.55 -6.94 -0.58
C GLY A 277 6.37 -7.80 -0.19
N ALA A 278 5.20 -7.19 -0.21
CA ALA A 278 3.92 -7.80 0.09
C ALA A 278 2.93 -7.59 -1.07
N VAL A 279 1.86 -8.39 -1.07
CA VAL A 279 0.69 -8.21 -1.96
C VAL A 279 -0.53 -7.96 -1.10
N HIS A 280 -1.32 -6.96 -1.49
CA HIS A 280 -2.66 -6.73 -0.96
C HIS A 280 -3.70 -7.08 -2.02
N PHE A 281 -4.83 -7.63 -1.61
CA PHE A 281 -6.01 -7.77 -2.45
C PHE A 281 -7.32 -7.63 -1.66
N CYS A 282 -8.35 -7.14 -2.33
CA CYS A 282 -9.73 -7.19 -1.90
C CYS A 282 -10.48 -8.34 -2.60
N GLY A 283 -11.61 -8.79 -2.02
CA GLY A 283 -12.46 -9.81 -2.64
C GLY A 283 -11.97 -11.24 -2.43
N ARG A 284 -12.29 -12.08 -3.43
CA ARG A 284 -11.95 -13.50 -3.43
C ARG A 284 -10.54 -13.75 -3.95
N GLY A 285 -9.76 -14.54 -3.22
CA GLY A 285 -8.36 -14.83 -3.55
C GLY A 285 -7.93 -16.28 -3.34
N GLU A 286 -8.82 -17.15 -2.79
CA GLU A 286 -8.45 -18.55 -2.53
C GLU A 286 -8.04 -19.33 -3.78
N HIS A 287 -8.47 -18.90 -4.98
CA HIS A 287 -8.16 -19.56 -6.24
C HIS A 287 -6.74 -19.28 -6.76
N PHE A 288 -6.09 -18.20 -6.31
CA PHE A 288 -4.70 -17.90 -6.65
C PHE A 288 -3.74 -17.93 -5.44
N ALA A 289 -4.20 -18.34 -4.25
CA ALA A 289 -3.38 -18.36 -3.03
C ALA A 289 -2.08 -19.19 -3.18
N GLU A 290 -2.16 -20.35 -3.85
CA GLU A 290 -0.97 -21.18 -4.12
C GLU A 290 0.02 -20.54 -5.10
N LEU A 291 -0.47 -19.71 -6.02
CA LEU A 291 0.38 -18.94 -6.94
C LEU A 291 1.10 -17.83 -6.20
N LEU A 292 0.41 -17.12 -5.28
CA LEU A 292 1.03 -16.15 -4.39
C LEU A 292 2.17 -16.79 -3.59
N ALA A 293 1.92 -17.96 -2.97
CA ALA A 293 2.95 -18.65 -2.18
C ALA A 293 4.22 -19.01 -2.99
N LYS A 294 4.07 -19.20 -4.29
CA LYS A 294 5.16 -19.50 -5.22
C LYS A 294 5.82 -18.25 -5.81
N THR A 295 5.29 -17.05 -5.54
CA THR A 295 5.83 -15.80 -6.08
C THR A 295 7.14 -15.44 -5.37
N PRO A 296 8.27 -15.36 -6.10
CA PRO A 296 9.57 -15.07 -5.51
C PRO A 296 9.60 -13.73 -4.79
N LEU A 297 10.28 -13.67 -3.64
CA LEU A 297 10.46 -12.45 -2.82
C LEU A 297 9.16 -11.87 -2.23
N LEU A 298 8.03 -12.57 -2.34
CA LEU A 298 6.82 -12.25 -1.60
C LEU A 298 7.01 -12.66 -0.14
N SER A 299 6.84 -11.73 0.78
CA SER A 299 7.05 -11.95 2.23
C SER A 299 5.76 -11.97 3.02
N ALA A 300 4.74 -11.29 2.53
CA ALA A 300 3.46 -11.18 3.20
C ALA A 300 2.29 -10.96 2.22
N VAL A 301 1.12 -11.35 2.65
CA VAL A 301 -0.16 -11.06 1.98
C VAL A 301 -1.08 -10.35 2.96
N ASP A 302 -1.74 -9.27 2.51
CA ASP A 302 -2.81 -8.60 3.22
C ASP A 302 -4.12 -8.82 2.48
N MET A 303 -5.10 -9.45 3.12
CA MET A 303 -6.42 -9.70 2.54
C MET A 303 -7.51 -9.00 3.34
N SER A 304 -8.38 -8.26 2.67
CA SER A 304 -9.39 -7.43 3.33
C SER A 304 -10.67 -8.16 3.72
N GLN A 305 -11.02 -9.24 3.05
CA GLN A 305 -12.36 -9.83 3.11
C GLN A 305 -12.33 -11.35 3.33
N PRO A 306 -11.98 -11.79 4.57
CA PRO A 306 -11.90 -13.21 4.88
C PRO A 306 -13.23 -13.96 4.72
N HIS A 307 -14.36 -13.27 4.89
CA HIS A 307 -15.69 -13.85 4.75
C HIS A 307 -16.06 -14.25 3.30
N LEU A 308 -15.30 -13.78 2.30
CA LEU A 308 -15.47 -14.17 0.89
C LEU A 308 -14.56 -15.32 0.47
N ASN A 309 -13.71 -15.83 1.36
CA ASN A 309 -12.66 -16.80 1.06
C ASN A 309 -12.78 -18.07 1.90
N ASP A 310 -12.36 -19.21 1.34
CA ASP A 310 -12.07 -20.42 2.10
C ASP A 310 -10.80 -20.18 2.94
N MET A 311 -11.00 -19.81 4.19
CA MET A 311 -9.88 -19.47 5.07
C MET A 311 -8.99 -20.66 5.39
N ALA A 312 -9.50 -21.90 5.44
CA ALA A 312 -8.64 -23.07 5.65
C ALA A 312 -7.66 -23.24 4.49
N LYS A 313 -8.15 -23.04 3.26
CA LYS A 313 -7.30 -23.05 2.05
C LYS A 313 -6.28 -21.90 2.05
N MET A 314 -6.70 -20.69 2.42
CA MET A 314 -5.82 -19.52 2.51
C MET A 314 -4.70 -19.73 3.54
N LEU A 315 -5.04 -20.24 4.72
CA LEU A 315 -4.09 -20.48 5.79
C LEU A 315 -3.06 -21.58 5.43
N SER A 316 -3.52 -22.64 4.80
CA SER A 316 -2.62 -23.71 4.32
C SER A 316 -1.73 -23.26 3.17
N ALA A 317 -2.21 -22.39 2.29
CA ALA A 317 -1.45 -21.93 1.13
C ALA A 317 -0.43 -20.85 1.49
N LEU A 318 -0.66 -20.00 2.49
CA LEU A 318 0.16 -18.83 2.80
C LEU A 318 0.95 -18.99 4.12
N PRO A 319 0.35 -18.89 5.33
CA PRO A 319 1.12 -18.99 6.57
C PRO A 319 1.88 -20.31 6.74
N ASP A 320 1.27 -21.44 6.39
CA ASP A 320 1.90 -22.76 6.50
C ASP A 320 3.04 -22.95 5.49
N GLN A 321 3.12 -22.12 4.46
CA GLN A 321 4.24 -22.04 3.51
C GLN A 321 5.25 -20.92 3.83
N GLY A 322 5.10 -20.25 4.99
CA GLY A 322 6.04 -19.24 5.47
C GLY A 322 5.79 -17.81 5.00
N ILE A 323 4.66 -17.54 4.35
CA ILE A 323 4.22 -16.20 3.97
C ILE A 323 3.43 -15.59 5.14
N ASN A 324 3.79 -14.41 5.60
CA ASN A 324 3.03 -13.75 6.65
C ASN A 324 1.64 -13.29 6.12
N LEU A 325 0.61 -13.43 6.93
CA LEU A 325 -0.76 -13.06 6.57
C LEU A 325 -1.28 -11.96 7.49
N PHE A 326 -1.72 -10.86 6.90
CA PHE A 326 -2.54 -9.83 7.56
C PHE A 326 -4.00 -10.06 7.16
N VAL A 327 -4.88 -10.20 8.15
CA VAL A 327 -6.29 -10.53 7.89
C VAL A 327 -7.18 -9.91 8.96
N PRO A 328 -8.34 -9.33 8.62
CA PRO A 328 -9.34 -8.93 9.60
C PRO A 328 -9.82 -10.14 10.40
N ARG A 329 -10.12 -9.93 11.68
CA ARG A 329 -10.74 -10.97 12.50
C ARG A 329 -12.08 -11.41 11.91
N GLY A 330 -12.32 -12.71 11.95
CA GLY A 330 -13.55 -13.30 11.39
C GLY A 330 -13.86 -14.66 12.03
N PRO A 331 -14.97 -15.29 11.62
CA PRO A 331 -15.41 -16.57 12.15
C PRO A 331 -14.64 -17.75 11.50
N PHE A 332 -13.30 -17.73 11.56
CA PHE A 332 -12.44 -18.81 11.07
C PHE A 332 -11.50 -19.28 12.18
N SER A 333 -11.14 -20.57 12.14
CA SER A 333 -10.21 -21.16 13.11
C SER A 333 -8.76 -20.98 12.66
N LEU A 334 -7.89 -20.72 13.62
CA LEU A 334 -6.42 -20.72 13.42
C LEU A 334 -5.78 -22.02 13.97
N GLU A 335 -6.59 -22.95 14.48
CA GLU A 335 -6.10 -24.19 15.06
C GLU A 335 -5.43 -25.08 13.98
N GLY A 336 -4.25 -25.57 14.28
CA GLY A 336 -3.49 -26.39 13.36
C GLY A 336 -2.67 -25.64 12.31
N HIS A 337 -2.74 -24.32 12.28
CA HIS A 337 -2.01 -23.47 11.33
C HIS A 337 -0.84 -22.70 11.97
N ALA A 338 0.01 -22.12 11.12
CA ALA A 338 1.20 -21.36 11.51
C ALA A 338 0.84 -19.99 12.12
N VAL A 339 0.24 -19.98 13.32
CA VAL A 339 -0.27 -18.77 14.01
C VAL A 339 0.78 -17.68 14.20
N HIS A 340 2.06 -18.04 14.27
CA HIS A 340 3.19 -17.11 14.37
C HIS A 340 3.43 -16.30 13.08
N ARG A 341 2.76 -16.67 11.99
CA ARG A 341 2.77 -15.99 10.70
C ARG A 341 1.50 -15.19 10.41
N ILE A 342 0.58 -15.12 11.38
CA ILE A 342 -0.73 -14.50 11.18
C ILE A 342 -0.89 -13.30 12.11
N ASN A 343 -1.22 -12.16 11.52
CA ASN A 343 -1.76 -11.02 12.26
C ASN A 343 -3.24 -10.87 11.94
N ALA A 344 -4.10 -11.34 12.86
CA ALA A 344 -5.54 -11.16 12.80
C ALA A 344 -5.91 -9.87 13.57
N TYR A 345 -6.36 -8.82 12.88
CA TYR A 345 -6.59 -7.48 13.41
C TYR A 345 -8.06 -7.05 13.44
#